data_ca6fe2826c267355b7413ae904ee8172
#
_entry.id   ca6fe2826c267355b7413ae904ee8172
#
_cell.length_a   1.000
_cell.length_b   1.000
_cell.length_c   1.000
_cell.angle_alpha   90.00
_cell.angle_beta   90.00
_cell.angle_gamma   90.00
#
_symmetry.space_group_name_H-M   'P 1'
#
loop_
_entity.id
_entity.type
_entity.pdbx_description
1 polymer ?
#
loop_
_entity_poly.entity_id
_entity_poly.type
_entity_poly.pdbx_seq_one_letter_code
_entity_poly.pdbx_strand_id
1 'polypeptide(L)'
;FSVDKDNFSPYFCLQYDENGSNSSITDGSSKSAKTYYHYRDYLEFKDIRLQKIIELIKELEVLYDYHFLDVEFAFAIQDNKEELFCLQVRPLVMHEKNNLFHSLPKEALYRFYKRFESLKESRSRVLGDKAIFGVMPDWNPAEIIGLRPKRLAFSLYKEIITDNIWAY
;
A
#
# COMPACT_ATOMS: atom_id res chain seq x y z
N PHE A 1 10.62 4.13 -0.90
CA PHE A 1 10.58 4.36 0.54
C PHE A 1 10.77 3.07 1.31
N SER A 2 11.53 3.10 2.38
CA SER A 2 11.75 1.94 3.26
C SER A 2 10.52 1.58 4.11
N VAL A 3 9.57 2.50 4.24
CA VAL A 3 8.27 2.33 4.89
C VAL A 3 7.19 3.01 4.08
N ASP A 4 5.93 2.72 4.36
CA ASP A 4 4.82 3.52 3.83
C ASP A 4 4.91 4.95 4.40
N LYS A 5 5.09 5.94 3.53
CA LYS A 5 5.31 7.34 3.95
C LYS A 5 4.08 8.00 4.60
N ASP A 6 2.88 7.49 4.34
CA ASP A 6 1.64 8.12 4.77
C ASP A 6 1.23 7.69 6.19
N ASN A 7 1.52 6.44 6.55
CA ASN A 7 1.12 5.88 7.84
C ASN A 7 2.24 5.12 8.56
N PHE A 8 3.46 5.11 7.99
CA PHE A 8 4.64 4.41 8.51
C PHE A 8 4.44 2.90 8.74
N SER A 9 3.49 2.31 8.03
CA SER A 9 3.30 0.86 8.07
C SER A 9 4.55 0.12 7.57
N PRO A 10 4.82 -1.09 8.07
CA PRO A 10 6.06 -1.84 7.79
C PRO A 10 6.05 -2.46 6.38
N TYR A 11 5.88 -1.63 5.37
CA TYR A 11 5.93 -2.00 3.97
C TYR A 11 6.99 -1.18 3.24
N PHE A 12 7.87 -1.85 2.50
CA PHE A 12 8.63 -1.17 1.46
C PHE A 12 7.66 -0.70 0.37
N CYS A 13 7.72 0.58 0.04
CA CYS A 13 6.92 1.18 -1.02
C CYS A 13 7.85 1.56 -2.17
N LEU A 14 7.80 0.79 -3.26
CA LEU A 14 8.64 0.96 -4.43
C LEU A 14 7.83 1.56 -5.56
N GLN A 15 8.28 2.68 -6.10
CA GLN A 15 7.72 3.32 -7.28
C GLN A 15 8.75 3.26 -8.41
N TYR A 16 8.39 2.74 -9.56
CA TYR A 16 9.29 2.57 -10.68
C TYR A 16 8.57 2.69 -12.03
N ASP A 17 9.31 3.13 -13.04
CA ASP A 17 8.87 3.17 -14.43
C ASP A 17 9.77 2.28 -15.27
N GLU A 18 9.18 1.31 -15.97
CA GLU A 18 9.91 0.37 -16.82
C GLU A 18 10.38 1.01 -18.13
N ASN A 19 9.80 2.14 -18.53
CA ASN A 19 10.09 2.81 -19.80
C ASN A 19 11.18 3.89 -19.72
N GLY A 20 11.78 4.08 -18.55
CA GLY A 20 13.07 4.75 -18.40
C GLY A 20 13.10 6.26 -18.59
N SER A 21 12.02 6.98 -18.30
CA SER A 21 12.05 8.44 -18.27
C SER A 21 12.39 8.94 -16.85
N ASN A 22 13.60 9.48 -16.67
CA ASN A 22 14.12 9.92 -15.37
C ASN A 22 13.31 11.04 -14.70
N SER A 23 12.48 11.78 -15.44
CA SER A 23 11.69 12.91 -14.93
C SER A 23 10.25 12.53 -14.61
N SER A 24 9.74 11.43 -15.14
CA SER A 24 8.32 11.11 -15.11
C SER A 24 7.79 10.67 -13.74
N ILE A 25 8.65 10.11 -12.88
CA ILE A 25 8.26 9.65 -11.55
C ILE A 25 8.16 10.84 -10.59
N THR A 26 9.12 11.75 -10.65
CA THR A 26 9.18 12.95 -9.78
C THR A 26 8.10 13.97 -10.10
N ASP A 27 7.75 14.11 -11.38
CA ASP A 27 6.73 15.06 -11.83
C ASP A 27 5.29 14.52 -11.76
N GLY A 28 5.11 13.24 -11.36
CA GLY A 28 3.80 12.60 -11.31
C GLY A 28 3.10 12.45 -12.68
N SER A 29 3.84 12.72 -13.77
CA SER A 29 3.28 12.71 -15.14
C SER A 29 3.32 11.35 -15.82
N SER A 30 4.02 10.36 -15.22
CA SER A 30 4.13 9.04 -15.81
C SER A 30 2.84 8.25 -15.69
N LYS A 31 2.22 7.97 -16.84
CA LYS A 31 1.10 7.04 -16.96
C LYS A 31 1.53 5.57 -16.80
N SER A 32 2.83 5.29 -16.76
CA SER A 32 3.43 3.95 -16.71
C SER A 32 4.07 3.63 -15.36
N ALA A 33 4.09 4.59 -14.42
CA ALA A 33 4.63 4.35 -13.08
C ALA A 33 3.83 3.27 -12.35
N LYS A 34 4.54 2.26 -11.88
CA LYS A 34 3.98 1.17 -11.07
C LYS A 34 4.38 1.37 -9.63
N THR A 35 3.46 1.08 -8.71
CA THR A 35 3.74 1.06 -7.28
C THR A 35 3.65 -0.38 -6.78
N TYR A 36 4.65 -0.80 -6.04
CA TYR A 36 4.72 -2.11 -5.43
C TYR A 36 4.95 -1.97 -3.93
N TYR A 37 4.09 -2.66 -3.16
CA TYR A 37 4.21 -2.75 -1.71
C TYR A 37 4.70 -4.13 -1.31
N HIS A 38 5.72 -4.19 -0.46
CA HIS A 38 6.27 -5.42 0.07
C HIS A 38 6.35 -5.37 1.59
N TYR A 39 5.67 -6.32 2.24
CA TYR A 39 5.72 -6.42 3.70
C TYR A 39 7.14 -6.78 4.16
N ARG A 40 7.68 -6.04 5.13
CA ARG A 40 9.11 -6.12 5.50
C ARG A 40 9.57 -7.49 5.97
N ASP A 41 8.71 -8.24 6.65
CA ASP A 41 9.02 -9.58 7.17
C ASP A 41 8.72 -10.71 6.17
N TYR A 42 8.22 -10.37 4.98
CA TYR A 42 7.96 -11.36 3.95
C TYR A 42 9.23 -11.61 3.13
N LEU A 43 9.56 -12.89 2.91
CA LEU A 43 10.84 -13.29 2.29
C LEU A 43 10.71 -13.71 0.83
N GLU A 44 9.47 -13.85 0.33
CA GLU A 44 9.25 -14.25 -1.06
C GLU A 44 9.11 -13.01 -1.95
N PHE A 45 9.83 -12.99 -3.05
CA PHE A 45 9.82 -11.89 -4.02
C PHE A 45 9.23 -12.37 -5.35
N LYS A 46 8.42 -11.54 -5.99
CA LYS A 46 7.86 -11.83 -7.31
C LYS A 46 8.87 -11.67 -8.43
N ASP A 47 9.88 -10.85 -8.21
CA ASP A 47 10.85 -10.44 -9.22
C ASP A 47 12.22 -10.22 -8.58
N ILE A 48 13.27 -10.64 -9.26
CA ILE A 48 14.64 -10.48 -8.82
C ILE A 48 15.08 -9.02 -8.73
N ARG A 49 14.53 -8.12 -9.56
CA ARG A 49 14.80 -6.67 -9.47
C ARG A 49 14.26 -6.09 -8.18
N LEU A 50 13.03 -6.46 -7.81
CA LEU A 50 12.40 -6.03 -6.56
C LEU A 50 13.18 -6.53 -5.34
N GLN A 51 13.67 -7.77 -5.40
CA GLN A 51 14.55 -8.32 -4.37
C GLN A 51 15.81 -7.48 -4.21
N LYS A 52 16.53 -7.20 -5.29
CA LYS A 52 17.77 -6.38 -5.28
C LYS A 52 17.54 -5.00 -4.70
N ILE A 53 16.41 -4.34 -5.04
CA ILE A 53 16.07 -3.01 -4.49
C ILE A 53 15.85 -3.10 -2.97
N ILE A 54 15.12 -4.10 -2.50
CA ILE A 54 14.84 -4.25 -1.07
C ILE A 54 16.12 -4.61 -0.30
N GLU A 55 16.99 -5.45 -0.86
CA GLU A 55 18.31 -5.74 -0.30
C GLU A 55 19.16 -4.47 -0.18
N LEU A 56 19.21 -3.64 -1.24
CA LEU A 56 19.87 -2.34 -1.19
C LEU A 56 19.31 -1.44 -0.08
N ILE A 57 17.99 -1.34 0.04
CA ILE A 57 17.37 -0.52 1.09
C ILE A 57 17.74 -1.02 2.48
N LYS A 58 17.71 -2.35 2.71
CA LYS A 58 18.10 -2.95 3.99
C LYS A 58 19.58 -2.70 4.32
N GLU A 59 20.46 -2.79 3.33
CA GLU A 59 21.88 -2.45 3.50
C GLU A 59 22.07 -0.98 3.88
N LEU A 60 21.36 -0.07 3.23
CA LEU A 60 21.39 1.35 3.55
C LEU A 60 20.83 1.63 4.95
N GLU A 61 19.78 0.96 5.38
CA GLU A 61 19.25 1.08 6.75
C GLU A 61 20.30 0.71 7.82
N VAL A 62 21.06 -0.35 7.56
CA VAL A 62 22.17 -0.74 8.44
C VAL A 62 23.30 0.29 8.40
N LEU A 63 23.67 0.77 7.22
CA LEU A 63 24.76 1.73 7.03
C LEU A 63 24.46 3.08 7.71
N TYR A 64 23.21 3.54 7.64
CA TYR A 64 22.78 4.82 8.24
C TYR A 64 22.31 4.69 9.68
N ASP A 65 22.20 3.47 10.21
CA ASP A 65 21.58 3.18 11.50
C ASP A 65 20.19 3.85 11.61
N TYR A 66 19.43 3.80 10.52
CA TYR A 66 18.14 4.48 10.41
C TYR A 66 17.18 3.76 9.45
N HIS A 67 15.95 3.49 9.90
CA HIS A 67 15.00 2.66 9.17
C HIS A 67 14.01 3.42 8.28
N PHE A 68 14.01 4.74 8.28
CA PHE A 68 13.05 5.56 7.54
C PHE A 68 13.77 6.31 6.42
N LEU A 69 13.94 5.64 5.29
CA LEU A 69 14.71 6.17 4.17
C LEU A 69 13.84 6.37 2.92
N ASP A 70 14.11 7.47 2.24
CA ASP A 70 13.73 7.73 0.87
C ASP A 70 14.96 7.47 -0.01
N VAL A 71 14.84 6.49 -0.91
CA VAL A 71 15.95 6.03 -1.75
C VAL A 71 15.56 6.17 -3.21
N GLU A 72 16.40 6.87 -3.97
CA GLU A 72 16.31 6.91 -5.43
C GLU A 72 17.31 5.93 -6.03
N PHE A 73 16.84 5.15 -7.00
CA PHE A 73 17.64 4.11 -7.64
C PHE A 73 17.39 4.05 -9.14
N ALA A 74 18.33 3.46 -9.87
CA ALA A 74 18.15 3.14 -11.27
C ALA A 74 18.80 1.79 -11.60
N PHE A 75 18.23 1.10 -12.59
CA PHE A 75 18.89 -0.01 -13.26
C PHE A 75 19.55 0.50 -14.54
N ALA A 76 20.80 0.15 -14.76
CA ALA A 76 21.49 0.44 -15.99
C ALA A 76 22.24 -0.80 -16.49
N ILE A 77 22.46 -0.86 -17.81
CA ILE A 77 23.25 -1.93 -18.41
C ILE A 77 24.69 -1.45 -18.50
N GLN A 78 25.58 -2.11 -17.75
CA GLN A 78 27.02 -1.91 -17.81
C GLN A 78 27.69 -3.24 -18.18
N ASP A 79 28.55 -3.27 -19.15
CA ASP A 79 29.27 -4.48 -19.64
C ASP A 79 28.33 -5.68 -19.93
N ASN A 80 27.19 -5.41 -20.56
CA ASN A 80 26.12 -6.39 -20.85
C ASN A 80 25.48 -7.03 -19.62
N LYS A 81 25.64 -6.41 -18.45
CA LYS A 81 24.96 -6.84 -17.21
C LYS A 81 24.08 -5.72 -16.69
N GLU A 82 22.93 -6.11 -16.19
CA GLU A 82 22.04 -5.17 -15.53
C GLU A 82 22.49 -4.97 -14.08
N GLU A 83 22.80 -3.74 -13.73
CA GLU A 83 23.26 -3.34 -12.41
C GLU A 83 22.31 -2.33 -11.78
N LEU A 84 22.16 -2.41 -10.46
CA LEU A 84 21.35 -1.49 -9.65
C LEU A 84 22.27 -0.40 -9.09
N PHE A 85 21.90 0.86 -9.33
CA PHE A 85 22.59 2.03 -8.84
C PHE A 85 21.74 2.76 -7.82
N CYS A 86 22.33 3.08 -6.67
CA CYS A 86 21.77 4.02 -5.71
C CYS A 86 22.12 5.44 -6.15
N LEU A 87 21.13 6.26 -6.42
CA LEU A 87 21.32 7.64 -6.91
C LEU A 87 21.25 8.64 -5.77
N GLN A 88 20.33 8.44 -4.83
CA GLN A 88 20.18 9.34 -3.69
C GLN A 88 19.58 8.59 -2.51
N VAL A 89 20.00 8.96 -1.30
CA VAL A 89 19.43 8.51 -0.03
C VAL A 89 19.11 9.72 0.83
N ARG A 90 17.88 9.78 1.34
CA ARG A 90 17.44 10.85 2.24
C ARG A 90 16.72 10.23 3.45
N PRO A 91 16.89 10.77 4.67
CA PRO A 91 16.04 10.39 5.77
C PRO A 91 14.61 10.93 5.56
N LEU A 92 13.62 10.09 5.83
CA LEU A 92 12.23 10.54 5.91
C LEU A 92 12.04 11.32 7.21
N VAL A 93 11.54 12.56 7.10
CA VAL A 93 11.26 13.40 8.26
C VAL A 93 9.95 12.93 8.89
N MET A 94 10.02 12.45 10.11
CA MET A 94 8.86 12.04 10.88
C MET A 94 8.38 13.19 11.77
N HIS A 95 7.13 13.59 11.61
CA HIS A 95 6.53 14.66 12.43
C HIS A 95 6.12 14.19 13.83
N GLU A 96 6.01 12.89 14.07
CA GLU A 96 5.68 12.32 15.37
C GLU A 96 6.62 11.15 15.72
N LYS A 97 7.10 11.16 16.98
CA LYS A 97 7.88 10.04 17.55
C LYS A 97 6.97 8.87 17.96
N ASN A 98 6.18 8.40 17.07
CA ASN A 98 5.43 7.19 17.31
C ASN A 98 6.33 5.99 17.02
N ASN A 99 6.54 5.13 18.00
CA ASN A 99 7.24 3.84 17.87
C ASN A 99 6.43 2.89 16.99
N LEU A 100 6.49 3.08 15.68
CA LEU A 100 5.52 2.58 14.70
C LEU A 100 5.89 1.27 14.01
N PHE A 101 6.98 0.62 14.37
CA PHE A 101 7.15 -0.77 13.97
C PHE A 101 6.32 -1.71 14.85
N HIS A 102 5.01 -1.50 14.87
CA HIS A 102 4.12 -2.58 15.26
C HIS A 102 4.05 -3.54 14.08
N SER A 103 4.87 -4.60 14.13
CA SER A 103 4.67 -5.74 13.25
C SER A 103 3.20 -6.15 13.37
N LEU A 104 2.48 -6.13 12.23
CA LEU A 104 1.13 -6.68 12.22
C LEU A 104 1.23 -8.12 12.72
N PRO A 105 0.44 -8.52 13.72
CA PRO A 105 0.47 -9.89 14.19
C PRO A 105 0.28 -10.83 13.00
N LYS A 106 1.17 -11.81 12.82
CA LYS A 106 1.06 -12.79 11.71
C LYS A 106 -0.33 -13.40 11.63
N GLU A 107 -0.98 -13.59 12.76
CA GLU A 107 -2.36 -14.06 12.88
C GLU A 107 -3.39 -13.08 12.28
N ALA A 108 -3.20 -11.77 12.40
CA ALA A 108 -4.08 -10.78 11.79
C ALA A 108 -3.96 -10.81 10.26
N LEU A 109 -2.74 -10.90 9.73
CA LEU A 109 -2.49 -11.06 8.30
C LEU A 109 -3.09 -12.36 7.77
N TYR A 110 -2.92 -13.46 8.49
CA TYR A 110 -3.51 -14.74 8.11
C TYR A 110 -5.04 -14.70 8.09
N ARG A 111 -5.68 -14.09 9.10
CA ARG A 111 -7.15 -13.90 9.14
C ARG A 111 -7.63 -13.01 8.00
N PHE A 112 -6.90 -11.93 7.72
CA PHE A 112 -7.18 -11.06 6.58
C PHE A 112 -7.10 -11.83 5.25
N TYR A 113 -6.00 -12.57 5.04
CA TYR A 113 -5.81 -13.38 3.83
C TYR A 113 -6.95 -14.40 3.65
N LYS A 114 -7.30 -15.15 4.69
CA LYS A 114 -8.42 -16.10 4.66
C LYS A 114 -9.75 -15.43 4.30
N ARG A 115 -10.02 -14.26 4.87
CA ARG A 115 -11.22 -13.50 4.54
C ARG A 115 -11.21 -13.02 3.10
N PHE A 116 -10.08 -12.53 2.63
CA PHE A 116 -9.91 -12.08 1.24
C PHE A 116 -10.15 -13.22 0.24
N GLU A 117 -9.57 -14.39 0.47
CA GLU A 117 -9.78 -15.56 -0.38
C GLU A 117 -11.27 -15.99 -0.39
N SER A 118 -11.89 -16.02 0.78
CA SER A 118 -13.34 -16.30 0.88
C SER A 118 -14.21 -15.30 0.11
N LEU A 119 -13.84 -14.02 0.14
CA LEU A 119 -14.56 -12.99 -0.62
C LEU A 119 -14.36 -13.11 -2.14
N LYS A 120 -13.20 -13.56 -2.58
CA LYS A 120 -12.95 -13.85 -4.01
C LYS A 120 -13.82 -15.00 -4.53
N GLU A 121 -14.04 -16.00 -3.71
CA GLU A 121 -14.85 -17.17 -4.07
C GLU A 121 -16.36 -16.91 -3.99
N SER A 122 -16.80 -15.99 -3.12
CA SER A 122 -18.22 -15.70 -2.94
C SER A 122 -18.77 -14.84 -4.07
N ARG A 123 -19.33 -15.48 -5.08
CA ARG A 123 -20.04 -14.83 -6.20
C ARG A 123 -21.46 -14.40 -5.84
N SER A 124 -21.69 -13.84 -4.67
CA SER A 124 -23.02 -13.48 -4.26
C SER A 124 -23.47 -12.17 -4.90
N ARG A 125 -24.52 -12.24 -5.72
CA ARG A 125 -25.35 -11.12 -6.20
C ARG A 125 -24.67 -10.01 -7.01
N VAL A 126 -23.41 -10.15 -7.41
CA VAL A 126 -22.70 -9.17 -8.24
C VAL A 126 -22.64 -9.72 -9.67
N LEU A 127 -23.04 -8.89 -10.64
CA LEU A 127 -22.92 -9.22 -12.05
C LEU A 127 -21.47 -8.98 -12.50
N GLY A 128 -20.87 -9.97 -13.18
CA GLY A 128 -19.52 -9.89 -13.70
C GLY A 128 -18.56 -10.92 -13.11
N ASP A 129 -17.35 -10.95 -13.65
CA ASP A 129 -16.29 -11.91 -13.34
C ASP A 129 -15.14 -11.31 -12.52
N LYS A 130 -15.26 -10.05 -12.15
CA LYS A 130 -14.24 -9.30 -11.39
C LYS A 130 -14.82 -8.71 -10.13
N ALA A 131 -14.03 -8.74 -9.04
CA ALA A 131 -14.30 -8.03 -7.80
C ALA A 131 -13.30 -6.88 -7.63
N ILE A 132 -13.79 -5.72 -7.21
CA ILE A 132 -12.96 -4.56 -6.88
C ILE A 132 -12.99 -4.41 -5.36
N PHE A 133 -11.80 -4.47 -4.76
CA PHE A 133 -11.61 -4.19 -3.34
C PHE A 133 -11.05 -2.79 -3.18
N GLY A 134 -11.60 -2.05 -2.25
CA GLY A 134 -11.16 -0.69 -1.97
C GLY A 134 -11.30 -0.34 -0.50
N VAL A 135 -10.62 0.72 -0.09
CA VAL A 135 -10.87 1.35 1.20
C VAL A 135 -12.08 2.26 1.03
N MET A 136 -13.07 2.10 1.90
CA MET A 136 -14.22 2.98 1.89
C MET A 136 -13.76 4.38 2.35
N PRO A 137 -13.97 5.43 1.55
CA PRO A 137 -13.69 6.79 1.99
C PRO A 137 -14.62 7.18 3.14
N ASP A 138 -14.29 8.25 3.84
CA ASP A 138 -15.09 8.78 4.92
C ASP A 138 -16.56 8.90 4.51
N TRP A 139 -17.40 8.24 5.27
CA TRP A 139 -18.83 8.23 5.03
C TRP A 139 -19.54 9.03 6.11
N ASN A 140 -20.06 10.17 5.73
CA ASN A 140 -20.85 11.00 6.62
C ASN A 140 -22.35 10.71 6.43
N PRO A 141 -23.03 10.01 7.35
CA PRO A 141 -24.45 9.74 7.23
C PRO A 141 -25.29 11.00 7.06
N ALA A 142 -24.85 12.13 7.63
CA ALA A 142 -25.56 13.40 7.52
C ALA A 142 -25.63 13.95 6.10
N GLU A 143 -24.67 13.63 5.23
CA GLU A 143 -24.68 14.01 3.82
C GLU A 143 -25.72 13.21 3.02
N ILE A 144 -26.04 12.00 3.45
CA ILE A 144 -26.96 11.11 2.73
C ILE A 144 -28.40 11.31 3.19
N ILE A 145 -28.63 11.31 4.51
CA ILE A 145 -29.97 11.33 5.10
C ILE A 145 -30.30 12.63 5.85
N GLY A 146 -29.31 13.56 5.92
CA GLY A 146 -29.44 14.85 6.62
C GLY A 146 -29.18 14.76 8.12
N LEU A 147 -28.92 15.91 8.75
CA LEU A 147 -28.68 16.01 10.20
C LEU A 147 -29.90 15.66 11.07
N ARG A 148 -31.10 15.76 10.52
CA ARG A 148 -32.38 15.42 11.18
C ARG A 148 -33.23 14.58 10.22
N PRO A 149 -32.87 13.30 10.04
CA PRO A 149 -33.54 12.46 9.06
C PRO A 149 -35.00 12.20 9.45
N LYS A 150 -35.87 12.15 8.45
CA LYS A 150 -37.24 11.69 8.66
C LYS A 150 -37.24 10.20 9.01
N ARG A 151 -38.28 9.73 9.71
CA ARG A 151 -38.39 8.35 10.20
C ARG A 151 -38.19 7.30 9.10
N LEU A 152 -38.77 7.52 7.92
CA LEU A 152 -38.62 6.59 6.79
C LEU A 152 -37.18 6.56 6.26
N ALA A 153 -36.54 7.71 6.09
CA ALA A 153 -35.13 7.77 5.65
C ALA A 153 -34.21 7.09 6.66
N PHE A 154 -34.45 7.33 7.95
CA PHE A 154 -33.66 6.70 9.02
C PHE A 154 -33.85 5.18 9.07
N SER A 155 -35.09 4.68 8.97
CA SER A 155 -35.36 3.25 8.99
C SER A 155 -34.78 2.53 7.77
N LEU A 156 -34.86 3.16 6.59
CA LEU A 156 -34.27 2.61 5.37
C LEU A 156 -32.73 2.57 5.44
N TYR A 157 -32.11 3.65 5.94
CA TYR A 157 -30.68 3.71 6.14
C TYR A 157 -30.22 2.65 7.14
N LYS A 158 -30.95 2.49 8.24
CA LYS A 158 -30.69 1.46 9.24
C LYS A 158 -30.72 0.07 8.62
N GLU A 159 -31.76 -0.28 7.90
CA GLU A 159 -31.95 -1.59 7.28
C GLU A 159 -30.89 -1.90 6.22
N ILE A 160 -30.61 -0.94 5.32
CA ILE A 160 -29.73 -1.18 4.17
C ILE A 160 -28.25 -1.06 4.54
N ILE A 161 -27.91 -0.12 5.42
CA ILE A 161 -26.51 0.25 5.68
C ILE A 161 -26.02 -0.26 7.04
N THR A 162 -26.70 0.17 8.14
CA THR A 162 -26.14 -0.10 9.47
C THR A 162 -26.30 -1.55 9.89
N ASP A 163 -27.47 -2.10 9.78
CA ASP A 163 -27.78 -3.44 10.33
C ASP A 163 -27.25 -4.58 9.44
N ASN A 164 -27.16 -4.37 8.12
CA ASN A 164 -26.74 -5.42 7.18
C ASN A 164 -25.31 -5.29 6.66
N ILE A 165 -24.68 -4.14 6.81
CA ILE A 165 -23.32 -3.90 6.28
C ILE A 165 -22.34 -3.52 7.38
N TRP A 166 -22.71 -2.63 8.31
CA TRP A 166 -21.81 -2.11 9.32
C TRP A 166 -21.82 -2.84 10.66
N ALA A 167 -22.93 -3.53 10.97
CA ALA A 167 -23.09 -4.26 12.22
C ALA A 167 -22.48 -5.67 12.24
N TYR A 168 -21.85 -6.10 11.13
CA TYR A 168 -21.22 -7.42 10.98
C TYR A 168 -19.70 -7.36 10.95
#